data_979d56c3b958835344318107ad32a6c3
#
_entry.id   979d56c3b958835344318107ad32a6c3
#
_cell.length_a   1.000
_cell.length_b   1.000
_cell.length_c   1.000
_cell.angle_alpha   90.00
_cell.angle_beta   90.00
_cell.angle_gamma   90.00
#
_symmetry.space_group_name_H-M   'P 1'
#
loop_
_entity.id
_entity.type
_entity.pdbx_description
1 polymer ?
#
loop_
_entity_poly.entity_id
_entity_poly.type
_entity_poly.pdbx_seq_one_letter_code
_entity_poly.pdbx_strand_id
1 'polypeptide(L)'
;MTYAEEQRLVEELKSFISSNFVLSQIEDDVLEEKVKEVVAQRIGNSYCSVEQKLSIVQQVYGAIRGFGLLDAILKDESITEVMINGPENIFIEQKGHLFQLDRQFESEKRLEDIIQRIVGLAGREVNQANPICDTTLPDGSRVNVVLPPIALCGPTITIRKFSKEPMTMEKLIRFGSLTKEIAEKLQLLVKARYNIFVCGGTGSGKTTFLNALSNYIPRDERVITVEDTAELQIENVDNLVRLETRNANSAGVGEISMTDLIKSSLRMRPDRIVVGEVRGREALDMLQAMNTGHDGSLSTGHANSTKDMLSRMETMVLMGAEGLPLEAIRQQISSAVDIIIHLSRLRD
;
A
#
# COMPACT_ATOMS: atom_id res chain seq x y z
N MET A 1 -25.93 -7.35 30.91
CA MET A 1 -26.11 -8.18 29.72
C MET A 1 -24.91 -9.11 29.61
N THR A 2 -25.12 -10.39 29.38
CA THR A 2 -24.04 -11.36 29.13
C THR A 2 -23.52 -11.23 27.71
N TYR A 3 -22.31 -11.70 27.42
CA TYR A 3 -21.75 -11.67 26.08
C TYR A 3 -22.63 -12.37 25.02
N ALA A 4 -23.24 -13.51 25.40
CA ALA A 4 -24.15 -14.26 24.52
C ALA A 4 -25.47 -13.50 24.23
N GLU A 5 -25.98 -12.75 25.19
CA GLU A 5 -27.17 -11.90 25.03
C GLU A 5 -26.84 -10.69 24.13
N GLU A 6 -25.64 -10.12 24.27
CA GLU A 6 -25.16 -9.02 23.42
C GLU A 6 -25.04 -9.44 21.95
N GLN A 7 -24.42 -10.60 21.68
CA GLN A 7 -24.29 -11.14 20.33
C GLN A 7 -25.65 -11.44 19.67
N ARG A 8 -26.59 -12.00 20.40
CA ARG A 8 -27.95 -12.21 19.89
C ARG A 8 -28.66 -10.90 19.54
N LEU A 9 -28.51 -9.89 20.39
CA LEU A 9 -29.09 -8.56 20.16
C LEU A 9 -28.47 -7.91 18.91
N VAL A 10 -27.17 -8.02 18.72
CA VAL A 10 -26.48 -7.49 17.54
C VAL A 10 -27.01 -8.14 16.25
N GLU A 11 -27.17 -9.47 16.22
CA GLU A 11 -27.72 -10.16 15.04
C GLU A 11 -29.21 -9.83 14.78
N GLU A 12 -30.03 -9.71 15.83
CA GLU A 12 -31.42 -9.26 15.69
C GLU A 12 -31.50 -7.85 15.11
N LEU A 13 -30.69 -6.92 15.62
CA LEU A 13 -30.66 -5.53 15.18
C LEU A 13 -30.14 -5.39 13.73
N LYS A 14 -29.09 -6.15 13.39
CA LYS A 14 -28.58 -6.25 12.02
C LYS A 14 -29.68 -6.71 11.06
N SER A 15 -30.37 -7.80 11.38
CA SER A 15 -31.47 -8.34 10.57
C SER A 15 -32.61 -7.35 10.43
N PHE A 16 -33.00 -6.69 11.52
CA PHE A 16 -34.04 -5.68 11.51
C PHE A 16 -33.70 -4.51 10.61
N ILE A 17 -32.51 -3.94 10.74
CA ILE A 17 -32.04 -2.80 9.93
C ILE A 17 -31.92 -3.20 8.45
N SER A 18 -31.35 -4.37 8.16
CA SER A 18 -31.21 -4.86 6.80
C SER A 18 -32.56 -5.12 6.09
N SER A 19 -33.60 -5.47 6.86
CA SER A 19 -34.94 -5.72 6.31
C SER A 19 -35.78 -4.47 6.14
N ASN A 20 -35.53 -3.43 6.92
CA ASN A 20 -36.37 -2.22 6.93
C ASN A 20 -35.77 -1.03 6.18
N PHE A 21 -34.49 -1.10 5.80
CA PHE A 21 -33.80 -0.01 5.12
C PHE A 21 -33.10 -0.49 3.84
N VAL A 22 -33.16 0.31 2.78
CA VAL A 22 -32.39 0.07 1.55
C VAL A 22 -30.97 0.57 1.77
N LEU A 23 -30.12 -0.31 2.29
CA LEU A 23 -28.77 0.03 2.75
C LEU A 23 -27.87 0.66 1.66
N SER A 24 -28.08 0.31 0.40
CA SER A 24 -27.34 0.85 -0.75
C SER A 24 -27.59 2.34 -1.02
N GLN A 25 -28.67 2.91 -0.46
CA GLN A 25 -29.08 4.31 -0.70
C GLN A 25 -28.88 5.21 0.52
N ILE A 26 -28.36 4.69 1.63
CA ILE A 26 -28.17 5.44 2.87
C ILE A 26 -26.69 5.78 3.02
N GLU A 27 -26.38 7.06 3.24
CA GLU A 27 -25.02 7.52 3.57
C GLU A 27 -24.59 7.02 4.96
N ASP A 28 -23.28 6.90 5.18
CA ASP A 28 -22.73 6.23 6.36
C ASP A 28 -23.07 6.95 7.68
N ASP A 29 -23.04 8.27 7.71
CA ASP A 29 -23.42 9.10 8.84
C ASP A 29 -24.91 8.96 9.19
N VAL A 30 -25.78 8.93 8.17
CA VAL A 30 -27.23 8.70 8.34
C VAL A 30 -27.51 7.29 8.84
N LEU A 31 -26.76 6.29 8.37
CA LEU A 31 -26.90 4.91 8.85
C LEU A 31 -26.46 4.81 10.31
N GLU A 32 -25.33 5.44 10.68
CA GLU A 32 -24.84 5.42 12.06
C GLU A 32 -25.88 6.01 13.03
N GLU A 33 -26.51 7.14 12.68
CA GLU A 33 -27.58 7.74 13.48
C GLU A 33 -28.79 6.80 13.59
N LYS A 34 -29.22 6.16 12.50
CA LYS A 34 -30.31 5.18 12.52
C LYS A 34 -29.98 3.97 13.37
N VAL A 35 -28.76 3.48 13.33
CA VAL A 35 -28.30 2.38 14.20
C VAL A 35 -28.39 2.82 15.68
N LYS A 36 -27.93 4.04 16.01
CA LYS A 36 -28.04 4.59 17.39
C LYS A 36 -29.49 4.67 17.84
N GLU A 37 -30.40 5.15 17.01
CA GLU A 37 -31.82 5.24 17.29
C GLU A 37 -32.45 3.86 17.55
N VAL A 38 -32.20 2.89 16.65
CA VAL A 38 -32.75 1.53 16.76
C VAL A 38 -32.22 0.81 17.99
N VAL A 39 -30.91 0.93 18.26
CA VAL A 39 -30.27 0.38 19.47
C VAL A 39 -30.89 0.99 20.72
N ALA A 40 -31.07 2.31 20.78
CA ALA A 40 -31.68 3.00 21.91
C ALA A 40 -33.12 2.54 22.15
N GLN A 41 -33.91 2.40 21.09
CA GLN A 41 -35.30 1.93 21.19
C GLN A 41 -35.39 0.47 21.67
N ARG A 42 -34.50 -0.40 21.15
CA ARG A 42 -34.57 -1.84 21.47
C ARG A 42 -34.04 -2.16 22.86
N ILE A 43 -33.01 -1.48 23.33
CA ILE A 43 -32.48 -1.66 24.70
C ILE A 43 -33.46 -1.08 25.72
N GLY A 44 -34.19 0.00 25.39
CA GLY A 44 -35.21 0.59 26.21
C GLY A 44 -34.72 0.86 27.64
N ASN A 45 -35.51 0.36 28.65
CA ASN A 45 -35.20 0.49 30.07
C ASN A 45 -34.32 -0.62 30.65
N SER A 46 -33.75 -1.49 29.80
CA SER A 46 -32.83 -2.52 30.26
C SER A 46 -31.55 -1.88 30.82
N TYR A 47 -31.06 -2.42 31.93
CA TYR A 47 -29.84 -1.93 32.57
C TYR A 47 -28.63 -2.20 31.65
N CYS A 48 -28.19 -1.18 30.95
CA CYS A 48 -27.05 -1.23 30.02
C CYS A 48 -26.21 0.03 30.21
N SER A 49 -24.92 -0.12 30.45
CA SER A 49 -24.03 1.03 30.58
C SER A 49 -23.90 1.79 29.24
N VAL A 50 -23.50 3.05 29.31
CA VAL A 50 -23.26 3.87 28.12
C VAL A 50 -22.18 3.22 27.21
N GLU A 51 -21.13 2.65 27.83
CA GLU A 51 -20.09 1.92 27.13
C GLU A 51 -20.61 0.69 26.40
N GLN A 52 -21.48 -0.08 27.03
CA GLN A 52 -22.13 -1.24 26.39
C GLN A 52 -23.04 -0.81 25.22
N LYS A 53 -23.79 0.28 25.38
CA LYS A 53 -24.62 0.81 24.26
C LYS A 53 -23.78 1.24 23.09
N LEU A 54 -22.68 1.94 23.31
CA LEU A 54 -21.73 2.34 22.26
C LEU A 54 -21.09 1.12 21.59
N SER A 55 -20.71 0.11 22.38
CA SER A 55 -20.19 -1.17 21.85
C SER A 55 -21.20 -1.85 20.93
N ILE A 56 -22.47 -1.94 21.32
CA ILE A 56 -23.53 -2.55 20.50
C ILE A 56 -23.75 -1.75 19.21
N VAL A 57 -23.79 -0.41 19.29
CA VAL A 57 -23.90 0.44 18.09
C VAL A 57 -22.75 0.17 17.12
N GLN A 58 -21.52 0.12 17.62
CA GLN A 58 -20.35 -0.15 16.79
C GLN A 58 -20.38 -1.57 16.20
N GLN A 59 -20.82 -2.56 16.96
CA GLN A 59 -20.95 -3.94 16.47
C GLN A 59 -22.03 -4.06 15.39
N VAL A 60 -23.20 -3.46 15.60
CA VAL A 60 -24.30 -3.47 14.60
C VAL A 60 -23.90 -2.72 13.34
N TYR A 61 -23.32 -1.53 13.47
CA TYR A 61 -22.82 -0.75 12.34
C TYR A 61 -21.74 -1.52 11.58
N GLY A 62 -20.75 -2.08 12.29
CA GLY A 62 -19.70 -2.91 11.74
C GLY A 62 -20.22 -4.18 11.06
N ALA A 63 -21.29 -4.80 11.57
CA ALA A 63 -21.94 -5.95 10.94
C ALA A 63 -22.69 -5.59 9.65
N ILE A 64 -23.16 -4.35 9.52
CA ILE A 64 -23.89 -3.85 8.33
C ILE A 64 -22.92 -3.27 7.29
N ARG A 65 -22.05 -2.37 7.71
CA ARG A 65 -21.13 -1.60 6.84
C ARG A 65 -19.67 -2.00 6.96
N GLY A 66 -19.29 -2.66 8.04
CA GLY A 66 -17.93 -3.07 8.31
C GLY A 66 -17.51 -4.33 7.53
N PHE A 67 -16.24 -4.61 7.64
CA PHE A 67 -15.61 -5.82 7.10
C PHE A 67 -15.63 -6.98 8.12
N GLY A 68 -16.47 -6.86 9.17
CA GLY A 68 -16.59 -7.88 10.21
C GLY A 68 -15.27 -8.12 10.94
N LEU A 69 -14.76 -9.34 10.89
CA LEU A 69 -13.50 -9.72 11.52
C LEU A 69 -12.31 -8.85 11.09
N LEU A 70 -12.30 -8.40 9.82
CA LEU A 70 -11.23 -7.56 9.28
C LEU A 70 -11.17 -6.18 9.93
N ASP A 71 -12.26 -5.61 10.39
CA ASP A 71 -12.26 -4.28 11.02
C ASP A 71 -11.35 -4.22 12.24
N ALA A 72 -11.39 -5.25 13.09
CA ALA A 72 -10.53 -5.33 14.27
C ALA A 72 -9.05 -5.50 13.88
N ILE A 73 -8.77 -6.32 12.86
CA ILE A 73 -7.42 -6.59 12.37
C ILE A 73 -6.85 -5.34 11.70
N LEU A 74 -7.64 -4.64 10.88
CA LEU A 74 -7.19 -3.43 10.20
C LEU A 74 -6.96 -2.25 11.15
N LYS A 75 -7.68 -2.18 12.29
CA LYS A 75 -7.46 -1.16 13.33
C LYS A 75 -6.21 -1.39 14.18
N ASP A 76 -5.72 -2.63 14.28
CA ASP A 76 -4.51 -2.93 15.06
C ASP A 76 -3.27 -2.47 14.30
N GLU A 77 -2.66 -1.36 14.73
CA GLU A 77 -1.48 -0.76 14.08
C GLU A 77 -0.22 -1.63 14.15
N SER A 78 -0.19 -2.63 15.03
CA SER A 78 0.94 -3.58 15.12
C SER A 78 0.94 -4.64 14.03
N ILE A 79 -0.19 -4.82 13.33
CA ILE A 79 -0.34 -5.73 12.18
C ILE A 79 0.04 -4.98 10.92
N THR A 80 0.97 -5.53 10.16
CA THR A 80 1.47 -4.96 8.91
C THR A 80 0.85 -5.58 7.66
N GLU A 81 0.51 -6.87 7.73
CA GLU A 81 -0.05 -7.60 6.60
C GLU A 81 -1.13 -8.59 7.06
N VAL A 82 -2.16 -8.77 6.24
CA VAL A 82 -3.27 -9.71 6.48
C VAL A 82 -3.42 -10.58 5.23
N MET A 83 -3.40 -11.88 5.41
CA MET A 83 -3.53 -12.86 4.33
C MET A 83 -4.67 -13.82 4.64
N ILE A 84 -5.68 -13.85 3.80
CA ILE A 84 -6.85 -14.71 3.94
C ILE A 84 -6.87 -15.68 2.76
N ASN A 85 -6.75 -16.97 3.07
CA ASN A 85 -6.69 -18.04 2.11
C ASN A 85 -7.95 -18.92 2.24
N GLY A 86 -9.05 -18.43 1.69
CA GLY A 86 -10.37 -18.97 1.94
C GLY A 86 -10.92 -18.59 3.31
N PRO A 87 -12.16 -19.00 3.66
CA PRO A 87 -12.84 -18.53 4.87
C PRO A 87 -12.19 -19.01 6.18
N GLU A 88 -11.44 -20.11 6.15
CA GLU A 88 -10.94 -20.79 7.35
C GLU A 88 -9.51 -20.37 7.73
N ASN A 89 -8.72 -19.87 6.79
CA ASN A 89 -7.29 -19.65 7.00
C ASN A 89 -6.93 -18.17 6.94
N ILE A 90 -6.77 -17.56 8.11
CA ILE A 90 -6.40 -16.16 8.26
C ILE A 90 -5.02 -16.08 8.89
N PHE A 91 -4.10 -15.43 8.20
CA PHE A 91 -2.75 -15.16 8.67
C PHE A 91 -2.54 -13.65 8.79
N ILE A 92 -1.75 -13.26 9.76
CA ILE A 92 -1.32 -11.87 9.95
C ILE A 92 0.19 -11.81 10.08
N GLU A 93 0.80 -10.72 9.61
CA GLU A 93 2.16 -10.36 9.98
C GLU A 93 2.12 -9.31 11.08
N GLN A 94 2.77 -9.59 12.20
CA GLN A 94 2.88 -8.69 13.34
C GLN A 94 4.33 -8.68 13.82
N LYS A 95 4.94 -7.49 13.90
CA LYS A 95 6.36 -7.34 14.30
C LYS A 95 7.33 -8.20 13.50
N GLY A 96 7.06 -8.43 12.21
CA GLY A 96 7.89 -9.21 11.31
C GLY A 96 7.74 -10.73 11.41
N HIS A 97 6.79 -11.23 12.22
CA HIS A 97 6.46 -12.65 12.35
C HIS A 97 5.07 -12.95 11.82
N LEU A 98 4.91 -14.11 11.19
CA LEU A 98 3.64 -14.62 10.71
C LEU A 98 2.93 -15.43 11.78
N PHE A 99 1.65 -15.14 11.99
CA PHE A 99 0.78 -15.86 12.90
C PHE A 99 -0.50 -16.29 12.18
N GLN A 100 -0.97 -17.50 12.42
CA GLN A 100 -2.30 -17.92 12.05
C GLN A 100 -3.27 -17.51 13.16
N LEU A 101 -4.38 -16.87 12.79
CA LEU A 101 -5.43 -16.51 13.76
C LEU A 101 -6.35 -17.72 13.97
N ASP A 102 -6.71 -17.97 15.23
CA ASP A 102 -7.76 -18.92 15.60
C ASP A 102 -9.16 -18.27 15.44
N ARG A 103 -9.43 -17.82 14.21
CA ARG A 103 -10.67 -17.18 13.78
C ARG A 103 -10.92 -17.52 12.33
N GLN A 104 -12.20 -17.52 11.92
CA GLN A 104 -12.62 -17.82 10.57
C GLN A 104 -13.82 -16.96 10.17
N PHE A 105 -14.07 -16.84 8.87
CA PHE A 105 -15.32 -16.27 8.37
C PHE A 105 -16.44 -17.28 8.46
N GLU A 106 -17.67 -16.82 8.65
CA GLU A 106 -18.87 -17.65 8.79
C GLU A 106 -19.13 -18.54 7.57
N SER A 107 -18.75 -18.05 6.37
CA SER A 107 -18.91 -18.75 5.10
C SER A 107 -18.06 -18.12 4.00
N GLU A 108 -17.82 -18.87 2.93
CA GLU A 108 -17.19 -18.37 1.69
C GLU A 108 -17.96 -17.19 1.09
N LYS A 109 -19.29 -17.28 1.07
CA LYS A 109 -20.16 -16.20 0.60
C LYS A 109 -19.97 -14.92 1.41
N ARG A 110 -19.82 -15.02 2.73
CA ARG A 110 -19.57 -13.85 3.58
C ARG A 110 -18.23 -13.19 3.28
N LEU A 111 -17.20 -13.99 3.01
CA LEU A 111 -15.90 -13.49 2.58
C LEU A 111 -15.99 -12.82 1.21
N GLU A 112 -16.71 -13.39 0.25
CA GLU A 112 -16.95 -12.77 -1.06
C GLU A 112 -17.68 -11.43 -0.93
N ASP A 113 -18.73 -11.33 -0.11
CA ASP A 113 -19.46 -10.09 0.12
C ASP A 113 -18.55 -8.99 0.68
N ILE A 114 -17.63 -9.35 1.58
CA ILE A 114 -16.63 -8.43 2.13
C ILE A 114 -15.64 -7.99 1.04
N ILE A 115 -15.14 -8.93 0.24
CA ILE A 115 -14.25 -8.66 -0.88
C ILE A 115 -14.89 -7.70 -1.88
N GLN A 116 -16.14 -7.97 -2.30
CA GLN A 116 -16.86 -7.10 -3.23
C GLN A 116 -16.99 -5.67 -2.68
N ARG A 117 -17.23 -5.54 -1.37
CA ARG A 117 -17.33 -4.23 -0.73
C ARG A 117 -15.99 -3.50 -0.69
N ILE A 118 -14.90 -4.21 -0.33
CA ILE A 118 -13.54 -3.66 -0.31
C ILE A 118 -13.15 -3.14 -1.71
N VAL A 119 -13.36 -3.96 -2.73
CA VAL A 119 -13.03 -3.63 -4.11
C VAL A 119 -13.92 -2.48 -4.62
N GLY A 120 -15.22 -2.49 -4.25
CA GLY A 120 -16.19 -1.44 -4.59
C GLY A 120 -15.83 -0.07 -4.01
N LEU A 121 -15.27 0.01 -2.79
CA LEU A 121 -14.78 1.27 -2.21
C LEU A 121 -13.69 1.94 -3.04
N ALA A 122 -12.89 1.15 -3.74
CA ALA A 122 -11.87 1.63 -4.65
C ALA A 122 -12.39 1.87 -6.09
N GLY A 123 -13.71 1.78 -6.31
CA GLY A 123 -14.33 1.96 -7.63
C GLY A 123 -13.93 0.86 -8.63
N ARG A 124 -13.57 -0.34 -8.14
CA ARG A 124 -13.18 -1.50 -8.93
C ARG A 124 -14.24 -2.58 -8.84
N GLU A 125 -14.13 -3.56 -9.74
CA GLU A 125 -14.96 -4.76 -9.76
C GLU A 125 -14.09 -6.00 -9.87
N VAL A 126 -14.48 -7.05 -9.16
CA VAL A 126 -13.88 -8.38 -9.26
C VAL A 126 -14.99 -9.42 -9.41
N ASN A 127 -14.86 -10.32 -10.37
CA ASN A 127 -15.86 -11.35 -10.66
C ASN A 127 -15.21 -12.55 -11.35
N GLN A 128 -15.99 -13.57 -11.68
CA GLN A 128 -15.46 -14.78 -12.34
C GLN A 128 -14.82 -14.53 -13.72
N ALA A 129 -15.24 -13.48 -14.43
CA ALA A 129 -14.64 -13.11 -15.71
C ALA A 129 -13.31 -12.35 -15.51
N ASN A 130 -13.21 -11.58 -14.45
CA ASN A 130 -12.00 -10.85 -14.03
C ASN A 130 -11.70 -11.20 -12.56
N PRO A 131 -11.13 -12.38 -12.28
CA PRO A 131 -11.02 -12.91 -10.94
C PRO A 131 -9.85 -12.35 -10.12
N ILE A 132 -9.01 -11.52 -10.70
CA ILE A 132 -7.86 -10.91 -10.05
C ILE A 132 -8.07 -9.39 -10.00
N CYS A 133 -7.91 -8.80 -8.82
CA CYS A 133 -8.01 -7.36 -8.62
C CYS A 133 -6.94 -6.86 -7.66
N ASP A 134 -6.15 -5.89 -8.13
CA ASP A 134 -5.25 -5.09 -7.30
C ASP A 134 -5.88 -3.72 -7.08
N THR A 135 -5.96 -3.28 -5.84
CA THR A 135 -6.55 -1.99 -5.49
C THR A 135 -5.93 -1.40 -4.22
N THR A 136 -6.27 -0.15 -3.95
CA THR A 136 -5.81 0.57 -2.76
C THR A 136 -7.02 1.07 -1.99
N LEU A 137 -7.04 0.84 -0.67
CA LEU A 137 -8.07 1.38 0.23
C LEU A 137 -7.88 2.89 0.44
N PRO A 138 -8.93 3.61 0.91
CA PRO A 138 -8.81 5.04 1.20
C PRO A 138 -7.71 5.42 2.21
N ASP A 139 -7.31 4.50 3.07
CA ASP A 139 -6.21 4.67 4.03
C ASP A 139 -4.81 4.43 3.43
N GLY A 140 -4.73 4.10 2.13
CA GLY A 140 -3.50 3.79 1.43
C GLY A 140 -3.07 2.32 1.50
N SER A 141 -3.81 1.45 2.19
CA SER A 141 -3.50 0.02 2.27
C SER A 141 -3.71 -0.67 0.92
N ARG A 142 -2.75 -1.47 0.49
CA ARG A 142 -2.83 -2.24 -0.77
C ARG A 142 -3.61 -3.51 -0.56
N VAL A 143 -4.47 -3.83 -1.50
CA VAL A 143 -5.31 -5.03 -1.49
C VAL A 143 -5.14 -5.79 -2.80
N ASN A 144 -4.76 -7.05 -2.70
CA ASN A 144 -4.81 -8.01 -3.80
C ASN A 144 -5.90 -9.04 -3.52
N VAL A 145 -6.76 -9.28 -4.50
CA VAL A 145 -7.86 -10.25 -4.44
C VAL A 145 -7.70 -11.24 -5.57
N VAL A 146 -7.91 -12.52 -5.26
CA VAL A 146 -8.04 -13.58 -6.27
C VAL A 146 -9.27 -14.42 -5.94
N LEU A 147 -10.19 -14.55 -6.89
CA LEU A 147 -11.42 -15.33 -6.74
C LEU A 147 -11.31 -16.71 -7.38
N PRO A 148 -12.18 -17.67 -7.00
CA PRO A 148 -12.39 -18.89 -7.76
C PRO A 148 -12.83 -18.58 -9.22
N PRO A 149 -12.48 -19.43 -10.21
CA PRO A 149 -11.80 -20.74 -10.08
C PRO A 149 -10.26 -20.66 -10.03
N ILE A 150 -9.67 -19.46 -10.08
CA ILE A 150 -8.21 -19.30 -10.05
C ILE A 150 -7.65 -19.62 -8.65
N ALA A 151 -8.31 -19.11 -7.61
CA ALA A 151 -7.99 -19.43 -6.22
C ALA A 151 -8.64 -20.76 -5.82
N LEU A 152 -7.84 -21.83 -5.72
CA LEU A 152 -8.32 -23.18 -5.46
C LEU A 152 -8.76 -23.42 -4.01
N CYS A 153 -8.33 -22.57 -3.07
CA CYS A 153 -8.70 -22.64 -1.66
C CYS A 153 -9.94 -21.81 -1.31
N GLY A 154 -10.64 -21.28 -2.31
CA GLY A 154 -11.69 -20.29 -2.14
C GLY A 154 -11.20 -18.86 -2.38
N PRO A 155 -12.04 -17.83 -2.15
CA PRO A 155 -11.64 -16.44 -2.31
C PRO A 155 -10.43 -16.10 -1.44
N THR A 156 -9.44 -15.45 -2.03
CA THR A 156 -8.25 -15.01 -1.31
C THR A 156 -8.16 -13.49 -1.32
N ILE A 157 -7.70 -12.92 -0.22
CA ILE A 157 -7.42 -11.51 -0.10
C ILE A 157 -6.15 -11.29 0.71
N THR A 158 -5.23 -10.50 0.17
CA THR A 158 -4.03 -10.05 0.87
C THR A 158 -4.11 -8.54 1.02
N ILE A 159 -3.98 -8.06 2.26
CA ILE A 159 -4.00 -6.63 2.58
C ILE A 159 -2.66 -6.26 3.21
N ARG A 160 -1.90 -5.40 2.54
CA ARG A 160 -0.70 -4.80 3.09
C ARG A 160 -1.03 -3.41 3.60
N LYS A 161 -1.00 -3.26 4.93
CA LYS A 161 -1.39 -2.01 5.57
C LYS A 161 -0.40 -0.90 5.29
N PHE A 162 -0.94 0.29 5.05
CA PHE A 162 -0.14 1.49 4.96
C PHE A 162 0.31 1.92 6.36
N SER A 163 1.63 2.10 6.54
CA SER A 163 2.16 2.58 7.83
C SER A 163 1.86 4.07 7.99
N LYS A 164 1.14 4.43 9.05
CA LYS A 164 0.86 5.84 9.38
C LYS A 164 2.09 6.58 9.89
N GLU A 165 3.01 5.86 10.52
CA GLU A 165 4.26 6.42 10.99
C GLU A 165 5.38 6.16 10.01
N PRO A 166 5.93 7.19 9.33
CA PRO A 166 7.05 7.00 8.43
C PRO A 166 8.28 6.47 9.19
N MET A 167 9.00 5.58 8.53
CA MET A 167 10.29 5.14 9.03
C MET A 167 11.31 6.24 8.79
N THR A 168 11.84 6.80 9.87
CA THR A 168 12.90 7.82 9.80
C THR A 168 14.29 7.19 9.85
N MET A 169 15.30 7.95 9.46
CA MET A 169 16.69 7.50 9.53
C MET A 169 17.14 7.24 10.97
N GLU A 170 16.62 7.99 11.93
CA GLU A 170 16.87 7.79 13.36
C GLU A 170 16.30 6.47 13.87
N LYS A 171 15.10 6.09 13.39
CA LYS A 171 14.52 4.77 13.69
C LYS A 171 15.37 3.65 13.11
N LEU A 172 15.86 3.79 11.86
CA LEU A 172 16.74 2.81 11.22
C LEU A 172 18.08 2.64 11.96
N ILE A 173 18.69 3.74 12.44
CA ILE A 173 19.88 3.69 13.28
C ILE A 173 19.60 2.96 14.60
N ARG A 174 18.47 3.28 15.25
CA ARG A 174 18.06 2.64 16.51
C ARG A 174 17.85 1.13 16.36
N PHE A 175 17.32 0.69 15.23
CA PHE A 175 17.15 -0.73 14.91
C PHE A 175 18.44 -1.40 14.47
N GLY A 176 19.55 -0.67 14.35
CA GLY A 176 20.83 -1.22 13.92
C GLY A 176 20.93 -1.53 12.43
N SER A 177 19.99 -1.04 11.62
CA SER A 177 20.01 -1.25 10.16
C SER A 177 21.18 -0.55 9.48
N LEU A 178 21.68 0.55 10.06
CA LEU A 178 22.88 1.25 9.62
C LEU A 178 23.49 2.04 10.80
N THR A 179 24.75 2.41 10.65
CA THR A 179 25.45 3.24 11.64
C THR A 179 25.12 4.72 11.45
N LYS A 180 25.26 5.50 12.52
CA LYS A 180 25.10 6.97 12.45
C LYS A 180 26.05 7.60 11.42
N GLU A 181 27.30 7.12 11.35
CA GLU A 181 28.29 7.62 10.37
C GLU A 181 27.82 7.42 8.93
N ILE A 182 27.26 6.26 8.61
CA ILE A 182 26.68 5.98 7.27
C ILE A 182 25.49 6.91 7.00
N ALA A 183 24.61 7.09 7.98
CA ALA A 183 23.46 7.99 7.84
C ALA A 183 23.87 9.44 7.54
N GLU A 184 24.88 9.96 8.25
CA GLU A 184 25.44 11.30 8.04
C GLU A 184 26.06 11.45 6.64
N LYS A 185 26.79 10.44 6.15
CA LYS A 185 27.33 10.41 4.79
C LYS A 185 26.20 10.41 3.74
N LEU A 186 25.18 9.57 3.93
CA LEU A 186 24.03 9.51 3.02
C LEU A 186 23.28 10.85 2.98
N GLN A 187 23.11 11.51 4.12
CA GLN A 187 22.51 12.84 4.17
C GLN A 187 23.31 13.86 3.33
N LEU A 188 24.64 13.84 3.41
CA LEU A 188 25.48 14.71 2.61
C LEU A 188 25.36 14.41 1.11
N LEU A 189 25.33 13.13 0.73
CA LEU A 189 25.18 12.71 -0.65
C LEU A 189 23.83 13.11 -1.24
N VAL A 190 22.72 12.94 -0.49
CA VAL A 190 21.40 13.44 -0.91
C VAL A 190 21.41 14.94 -1.10
N LYS A 191 21.95 15.70 -0.13
CA LYS A 191 22.05 17.18 -0.23
C LYS A 191 22.94 17.63 -1.39
N ALA A 192 24.02 16.90 -1.68
CA ALA A 192 24.94 17.16 -2.77
C ALA A 192 24.40 16.71 -4.16
N ARG A 193 23.13 16.28 -4.22
CA ARG A 193 22.44 15.88 -5.46
C ARG A 193 23.04 14.68 -6.18
N TYR A 194 23.54 13.69 -5.42
CA TYR A 194 23.90 12.40 -6.02
C TYR A 194 22.65 11.61 -6.39
N ASN A 195 22.65 11.04 -7.59
CA ASN A 195 21.62 10.10 -8.03
C ASN A 195 21.83 8.74 -7.35
N ILE A 196 20.88 8.34 -6.52
CA ILE A 196 21.01 7.13 -5.69
C ILE A 196 19.97 6.10 -6.08
N PHE A 197 20.44 4.88 -6.28
CA PHE A 197 19.61 3.72 -6.56
C PHE A 197 19.67 2.72 -5.42
N VAL A 198 18.52 2.40 -4.82
CA VAL A 198 18.43 1.43 -3.71
C VAL A 198 17.94 0.10 -4.25
N CYS A 199 18.70 -0.97 -4.05
CA CYS A 199 18.32 -2.31 -4.49
C CYS A 199 18.27 -3.31 -3.34
N GLY A 200 17.61 -4.45 -3.57
CA GLY A 200 17.50 -5.54 -2.59
C GLY A 200 16.35 -6.48 -2.93
N GLY A 201 16.23 -7.56 -2.19
CA GLY A 201 15.16 -8.54 -2.33
C GLY A 201 13.78 -8.00 -1.91
N THR A 202 12.74 -8.81 -2.10
CA THR A 202 11.40 -8.52 -1.57
C THR A 202 11.44 -8.48 -0.04
N GLY A 203 10.79 -7.48 0.56
CA GLY A 203 10.76 -7.32 2.02
C GLY A 203 12.08 -6.86 2.66
N SER A 204 13.09 -6.43 1.86
CA SER A 204 14.34 -5.90 2.40
C SER A 204 14.26 -4.46 2.91
N GLY A 205 13.12 -3.79 2.74
CA GLY A 205 12.91 -2.43 3.21
C GLY A 205 13.33 -1.33 2.23
N LYS A 206 13.42 -1.60 0.91
CA LYS A 206 13.83 -0.63 -0.11
C LYS A 206 13.00 0.66 -0.09
N THR A 207 11.67 0.55 -0.18
CA THR A 207 10.76 1.71 -0.16
C THR A 207 10.85 2.46 1.16
N THR A 208 10.95 1.74 2.26
CA THR A 208 11.17 2.28 3.61
C THR A 208 12.46 3.10 3.68
N PHE A 209 13.54 2.56 3.13
CA PHE A 209 14.84 3.23 3.11
C PHE A 209 14.85 4.41 2.14
N LEU A 210 14.24 4.27 0.95
CA LEU A 210 14.05 5.35 0.00
C LEU A 210 13.29 6.52 0.65
N ASN A 211 12.22 6.21 1.40
CA ASN A 211 11.46 7.19 2.12
C ASN A 211 12.32 7.95 3.16
N ALA A 212 13.11 7.21 3.95
CA ALA A 212 14.02 7.82 4.93
C ALA A 212 15.09 8.70 4.25
N LEU A 213 15.64 8.29 3.11
CA LEU A 213 16.58 9.10 2.31
C LEU A 213 15.92 10.35 1.74
N SER A 214 14.70 10.22 1.20
CA SER A 214 13.97 11.32 0.57
C SER A 214 13.67 12.45 1.56
N ASN A 215 13.56 12.16 2.86
CA ASN A 215 13.40 13.17 3.90
C ASN A 215 14.68 13.96 4.19
N TYR A 216 15.81 13.66 3.55
CA TYR A 216 17.02 14.49 3.56
C TYR A 216 17.08 15.52 2.42
N ILE A 217 16.13 15.46 1.47
CA ILE A 217 16.03 16.44 0.39
C ILE A 217 15.79 17.83 0.98
N PRO A 218 16.49 18.88 0.52
CA PRO A 218 16.27 20.25 0.97
C PRO A 218 14.82 20.70 0.79
N ARG A 219 14.32 21.45 1.76
CA ARG A 219 12.90 21.85 1.86
C ARG A 219 12.43 22.75 0.71
N ASP A 220 13.33 23.55 0.17
CA ASP A 220 13.11 24.54 -0.89
C ASP A 220 13.11 23.95 -2.30
N GLU A 221 13.40 22.65 -2.45
CA GLU A 221 13.39 21.98 -3.73
C GLU A 221 11.97 21.53 -4.15
N ARG A 222 11.72 21.54 -5.46
CA ARG A 222 10.51 20.94 -6.02
C ARG A 222 10.74 19.45 -6.30
N VAL A 223 10.01 18.59 -5.61
CA VAL A 223 10.11 17.14 -5.75
C VAL A 223 8.85 16.57 -6.39
N ILE A 224 9.03 15.67 -7.36
CA ILE A 224 7.94 14.90 -7.92
C ILE A 224 8.18 13.42 -7.61
N THR A 225 7.24 12.77 -6.93
CA THR A 225 7.25 11.32 -6.75
C THR A 225 6.42 10.65 -7.84
N VAL A 226 6.91 9.52 -8.32
CA VAL A 226 6.21 8.67 -9.31
C VAL A 226 6.22 7.24 -8.78
N GLU A 227 5.05 6.67 -8.53
CA GLU A 227 4.89 5.39 -7.87
C GLU A 227 3.78 4.55 -8.51
N ASP A 228 3.89 3.22 -8.44
CA ASP A 228 2.79 2.32 -8.82
C ASP A 228 1.62 2.46 -7.84
N THR A 229 1.94 2.55 -6.56
CA THR A 229 1.02 2.89 -5.46
C THR A 229 1.76 3.83 -4.54
N ALA A 230 1.14 4.92 -4.13
CA ALA A 230 1.77 5.98 -3.36
C ALA A 230 2.10 5.51 -1.93
N GLU A 231 3.34 5.07 -1.70
CA GLU A 231 3.89 4.63 -0.41
C GLU A 231 4.83 5.67 0.24
N LEU A 232 5.43 6.56 -0.55
CA LEU A 232 6.39 7.54 -0.04
C LEU A 232 5.71 8.63 0.79
N GLN A 233 6.29 8.93 1.95
CA GLN A 233 5.86 9.95 2.91
C GLN A 233 6.99 10.97 3.09
N ILE A 234 7.12 11.89 2.12
CA ILE A 234 8.13 12.95 2.15
C ILE A 234 7.49 14.16 2.83
N GLU A 235 7.87 14.43 4.08
CA GLU A 235 7.26 15.47 4.90
C GLU A 235 8.04 16.79 4.88
N ASN A 236 9.34 16.74 4.56
CA ASN A 236 10.23 17.90 4.66
C ASN A 236 10.21 18.83 3.44
N VAL A 237 9.50 18.50 2.37
CA VAL A 237 9.48 19.25 1.11
C VAL A 237 8.17 19.99 0.97
N ASP A 238 8.22 21.32 0.88
CA ASP A 238 7.02 22.16 0.75
C ASP A 238 6.38 22.05 -0.64
N ASN A 239 7.19 21.88 -1.68
CA ASN A 239 6.73 21.81 -3.08
C ASN A 239 6.78 20.36 -3.59
N LEU A 240 5.94 19.50 -3.02
CA LEU A 240 5.83 18.10 -3.35
C LEU A 240 4.64 17.82 -4.28
N VAL A 241 4.89 17.10 -5.37
CA VAL A 241 3.84 16.55 -6.24
C VAL A 241 3.95 15.03 -6.22
N ARG A 242 2.83 14.36 -5.96
CA ARG A 242 2.77 12.90 -5.93
C ARG A 242 1.97 12.39 -7.13
N LEU A 243 2.57 11.52 -7.91
CA LEU A 243 1.94 10.91 -9.09
C LEU A 243 1.88 9.40 -8.87
N GLU A 244 0.72 8.82 -9.17
CA GLU A 244 0.45 7.39 -9.05
C GLU A 244 -0.02 6.84 -10.39
N THR A 245 0.45 5.64 -10.76
CA THR A 245 -0.01 4.96 -11.97
C THR A 245 -1.48 4.60 -11.87
N ARG A 246 -2.08 4.41 -13.02
CA ARG A 246 -3.46 3.94 -13.08
C ARG A 246 -3.55 2.74 -14.02
N ASN A 247 -3.96 1.61 -13.49
CA ASN A 247 -4.27 0.44 -14.31
C ASN A 247 -5.46 0.71 -15.23
N ALA A 248 -5.48 0.07 -16.40
CA ALA A 248 -6.63 0.09 -17.29
C ALA A 248 -7.91 -0.35 -16.54
N ASN A 249 -9.05 0.20 -16.94
CA ASN A 249 -10.35 -0.26 -16.47
C ASN A 249 -10.69 -1.65 -17.08
N SER A 250 -11.85 -2.21 -16.72
CA SER A 250 -12.34 -3.50 -17.24
C SER A 250 -12.48 -3.56 -18.77
N ALA A 251 -12.57 -2.40 -19.44
CA ALA A 251 -12.60 -2.28 -20.90
C ALA A 251 -11.20 -2.11 -21.53
N GLY A 252 -10.13 -2.20 -20.75
CA GLY A 252 -8.74 -2.03 -21.22
C GLY A 252 -8.36 -0.58 -21.54
N VAL A 253 -9.11 0.41 -21.05
CA VAL A 253 -8.91 1.84 -21.36
C VAL A 253 -8.50 2.62 -20.12
N GLY A 254 -7.73 3.69 -20.32
CA GLY A 254 -7.41 4.66 -19.27
C GLY A 254 -6.19 4.28 -18.44
N GLU A 255 -5.34 3.38 -18.90
CA GLU A 255 -4.03 3.13 -18.31
C GLU A 255 -3.15 4.38 -18.34
N ILE A 256 -2.47 4.66 -17.24
CA ILE A 256 -1.41 5.65 -17.13
C ILE A 256 -0.20 4.94 -16.54
N SER A 257 0.80 4.73 -17.39
CA SER A 257 1.99 3.97 -17.03
C SER A 257 3.02 4.82 -16.26
N MET A 258 3.97 4.16 -15.61
CA MET A 258 5.14 4.80 -14.98
C MET A 258 5.91 5.66 -16.00
N THR A 259 6.11 5.16 -17.22
CA THR A 259 6.73 5.88 -18.34
C THR A 259 6.02 7.20 -18.65
N ASP A 260 4.67 7.20 -18.70
CA ASP A 260 3.90 8.41 -18.97
C ASP A 260 4.07 9.46 -17.87
N LEU A 261 4.09 9.00 -16.63
CA LEU A 261 4.26 9.85 -15.45
C LEU A 261 5.67 10.44 -15.37
N ILE A 262 6.73 9.66 -15.62
CA ILE A 262 8.12 10.16 -15.67
C ILE A 262 8.25 11.21 -16.78
N LYS A 263 7.75 10.93 -17.99
CA LYS A 263 7.76 11.90 -19.09
C LYS A 263 6.98 13.17 -18.79
N SER A 264 5.86 13.05 -18.09
CA SER A 264 5.07 14.19 -17.64
C SER A 264 5.82 15.02 -16.60
N SER A 265 6.45 14.35 -15.63
CA SER A 265 7.18 14.99 -14.53
C SER A 265 8.32 15.90 -15.05
N LEU A 266 9.01 15.51 -16.12
CA LEU A 266 10.08 16.32 -16.76
C LEU A 266 9.59 17.69 -17.25
N ARG A 267 8.29 17.83 -17.53
CA ARG A 267 7.68 19.09 -17.98
C ARG A 267 7.11 19.92 -16.83
N MET A 268 7.16 19.40 -15.60
CA MET A 268 6.61 20.04 -14.40
C MET A 268 7.65 20.86 -13.64
N ARG A 269 8.83 21.08 -14.23
CA ARG A 269 9.97 21.80 -13.63
C ARG A 269 10.41 21.21 -12.28
N PRO A 270 10.68 19.91 -12.18
CA PRO A 270 11.19 19.32 -10.97
C PRO A 270 12.65 19.73 -10.72
N ASP A 271 13.03 19.87 -9.46
CA ASP A 271 14.42 19.83 -9.03
C ASP A 271 14.92 18.41 -8.91
N ARG A 272 14.03 17.50 -8.43
CA ARG A 272 14.29 16.06 -8.34
C ARG A 272 13.06 15.23 -8.70
N ILE A 273 13.30 14.03 -9.20
CA ILE A 273 12.29 13.01 -9.43
C ILE A 273 12.61 11.81 -8.55
N VAL A 274 11.65 11.37 -7.74
CA VAL A 274 11.78 10.17 -6.91
C VAL A 274 10.84 9.12 -7.48
N VAL A 275 11.41 8.04 -8.03
CA VAL A 275 10.65 6.92 -8.57
C VAL A 275 10.62 5.80 -7.55
N GLY A 276 9.43 5.44 -7.09
CA GLY A 276 9.26 4.44 -6.02
C GLY A 276 9.95 3.13 -6.34
N GLU A 277 9.72 2.59 -7.52
CA GLU A 277 10.40 1.39 -8.01
C GLU A 277 10.46 1.35 -9.54
N VAL A 278 11.59 0.87 -10.07
CA VAL A 278 11.79 0.61 -11.50
C VAL A 278 11.87 -0.90 -11.73
N ARG A 279 11.02 -1.42 -12.61
CA ARG A 279 10.87 -2.87 -12.88
C ARG A 279 11.02 -3.25 -14.35
N GLY A 280 10.86 -2.29 -15.28
CA GLY A 280 10.79 -2.52 -16.70
C GLY A 280 11.29 -1.35 -17.54
N ARG A 281 10.61 -1.12 -18.66
CA ARG A 281 11.00 -0.16 -19.69
C ARG A 281 11.13 1.30 -19.22
N GLU A 282 10.46 1.68 -18.13
CA GLU A 282 10.55 3.00 -17.51
C GLU A 282 11.96 3.33 -17.01
N ALA A 283 12.83 2.31 -16.86
CA ALA A 283 14.23 2.50 -16.51
C ALA A 283 14.95 3.45 -17.46
N LEU A 284 14.67 3.39 -18.77
CA LEU A 284 15.24 4.30 -19.75
C LEU A 284 14.85 5.75 -19.48
N ASP A 285 13.56 6.00 -19.24
CA ASP A 285 13.04 7.34 -18.97
C ASP A 285 13.62 7.91 -17.68
N MET A 286 13.78 7.06 -16.64
CA MET A 286 14.42 7.42 -15.38
C MET A 286 15.89 7.80 -15.56
N LEU A 287 16.67 7.02 -16.31
CA LEU A 287 18.07 7.33 -16.62
C LEU A 287 18.19 8.62 -17.46
N GLN A 288 17.26 8.85 -18.38
CA GLN A 288 17.21 10.10 -19.13
C GLN A 288 16.93 11.31 -18.21
N ALA A 289 16.01 11.16 -17.25
CA ALA A 289 15.76 12.20 -16.28
C ALA A 289 17.01 12.54 -15.47
N MET A 290 17.73 11.54 -14.96
CA MET A 290 18.98 11.70 -14.23
C MET A 290 20.09 12.35 -15.08
N ASN A 291 20.14 12.09 -16.39
CA ASN A 291 21.14 12.61 -17.32
C ASN A 291 20.80 14.00 -17.89
N THR A 292 19.62 14.56 -17.61
CA THR A 292 19.15 15.81 -18.23
C THR A 292 18.88 16.95 -17.25
N GLY A 293 19.64 16.99 -16.15
CA GLY A 293 19.64 18.11 -15.23
C GLY A 293 18.68 17.97 -14.04
N HIS A 294 18.23 16.74 -13.74
CA HIS A 294 17.45 16.41 -12.55
C HIS A 294 18.30 15.61 -11.56
N ASP A 295 19.50 16.15 -11.28
CA ASP A 295 20.46 15.53 -10.36
C ASP A 295 19.90 15.38 -8.95
N GLY A 296 20.29 14.31 -8.26
CA GLY A 296 19.80 13.97 -6.94
C GLY A 296 18.47 13.20 -6.97
N SER A 297 18.09 12.68 -8.13
CA SER A 297 16.96 11.77 -8.27
C SER A 297 17.22 10.45 -7.58
N LEU A 298 16.16 9.87 -6.99
CA LEU A 298 16.24 8.65 -6.19
C LEU A 298 15.30 7.59 -6.75
N SER A 299 15.71 6.33 -6.67
CA SER A 299 14.83 5.22 -7.08
C SER A 299 15.17 3.92 -6.39
N THR A 300 14.28 2.91 -6.54
CA THR A 300 14.56 1.54 -6.11
C THR A 300 14.40 0.52 -7.24
N GLY A 301 14.95 -0.65 -7.01
CA GLY A 301 14.76 -1.81 -7.88
C GLY A 301 15.10 -3.11 -7.19
N HIS A 302 14.60 -4.22 -7.73
CA HIS A 302 14.89 -5.55 -7.21
C HIS A 302 16.21 -6.08 -7.78
N ALA A 303 17.17 -6.40 -6.91
CA ALA A 303 18.38 -7.13 -7.26
C ALA A 303 19.00 -7.80 -6.02
N ASN A 304 19.80 -8.84 -6.22
CA ASN A 304 20.46 -9.57 -5.15
C ASN A 304 21.82 -8.97 -4.76
N SER A 305 22.35 -8.07 -5.55
CA SER A 305 23.60 -7.34 -5.30
C SER A 305 23.61 -6.02 -6.11
N THR A 306 24.57 -5.15 -5.80
CA THR A 306 24.79 -3.92 -6.59
C THR A 306 25.22 -4.25 -8.02
N LYS A 307 26.01 -5.30 -8.22
CA LYS A 307 26.44 -5.78 -9.54
C LYS A 307 25.24 -6.31 -10.35
N ASP A 308 24.37 -7.11 -9.70
CA ASP A 308 23.18 -7.63 -10.37
C ASP A 308 22.21 -6.50 -10.72
N MET A 309 22.18 -5.42 -9.93
CA MET A 309 21.37 -4.26 -10.23
C MET A 309 21.79 -3.60 -11.53
N LEU A 310 23.09 -3.44 -11.79
CA LEU A 310 23.59 -2.91 -13.05
C LEU A 310 23.16 -3.77 -14.24
N SER A 311 23.34 -5.09 -14.16
CA SER A 311 22.92 -6.03 -15.21
C SER A 311 21.41 -6.00 -15.43
N ARG A 312 20.64 -5.84 -14.35
CA ARG A 312 19.19 -5.73 -14.43
C ARG A 312 18.74 -4.41 -15.05
N MET A 313 19.43 -3.29 -14.76
CA MET A 313 19.19 -2.01 -15.43
C MET A 313 19.44 -2.12 -16.94
N GLU A 314 20.53 -2.79 -17.37
CA GLU A 314 20.77 -3.04 -18.81
C GLU A 314 19.55 -3.76 -19.43
N THR A 315 19.05 -4.80 -18.79
CA THR A 315 17.88 -5.57 -19.26
C THR A 315 16.62 -4.71 -19.31
N MET A 316 16.34 -3.93 -18.27
CA MET A 316 15.16 -3.05 -18.22
C MET A 316 15.21 -1.95 -19.30
N VAL A 317 16.39 -1.37 -19.54
CA VAL A 317 16.56 -0.38 -20.61
C VAL A 317 16.34 -1.00 -21.98
N LEU A 318 16.83 -2.22 -22.21
CA LEU A 318 16.59 -2.96 -23.45
C LEU A 318 15.10 -3.22 -23.71
N MET A 319 14.27 -3.37 -22.67
CA MET A 319 12.81 -3.50 -22.82
C MET A 319 12.15 -2.22 -23.35
N GLY A 320 12.76 -1.06 -23.11
CA GLY A 320 12.25 0.25 -23.52
C GLY A 320 12.90 0.85 -24.76
N ALA A 321 14.01 0.27 -25.22
CA ALA A 321 14.85 0.85 -26.26
C ALA A 321 15.15 -0.15 -27.38
N GLU A 322 14.32 -0.18 -28.39
CA GLU A 322 14.63 -0.97 -29.57
C GLU A 322 15.86 -0.39 -30.31
N GLY A 323 16.88 -1.23 -30.53
CA GLY A 323 18.04 -0.90 -31.34
C GLY A 323 19.17 -0.11 -30.66
N LEU A 324 19.10 0.15 -29.34
CA LEU A 324 20.23 0.75 -28.62
C LEU A 324 21.36 -0.28 -28.40
N PRO A 325 22.63 0.05 -28.80
CA PRO A 325 23.77 -0.81 -28.51
C PRO A 325 23.99 -0.92 -27.00
N LEU A 326 24.39 -2.11 -26.50
CA LEU A 326 24.63 -2.34 -25.08
C LEU A 326 25.67 -1.38 -24.48
N GLU A 327 26.69 -1.00 -25.25
CA GLU A 327 27.70 -0.02 -24.84
C GLU A 327 27.10 1.37 -24.59
N ALA A 328 26.16 1.80 -25.42
CA ALA A 328 25.45 3.07 -25.21
C ALA A 328 24.56 3.01 -23.93
N ILE A 329 23.93 1.86 -23.67
CA ILE A 329 23.14 1.64 -22.44
C ILE A 329 24.03 1.71 -21.21
N ARG A 330 25.17 1.04 -21.22
CA ARG A 330 26.16 1.07 -20.14
C ARG A 330 26.68 2.48 -19.88
N GLN A 331 26.93 3.22 -20.93
CA GLN A 331 27.36 4.62 -20.81
C GLN A 331 26.26 5.49 -20.17
N GLN A 332 24.99 5.31 -20.57
CA GLN A 332 23.87 6.02 -19.95
C GLN A 332 23.73 5.67 -18.46
N ILE A 333 23.82 4.39 -18.08
CA ILE A 333 23.75 3.96 -16.69
C ILE A 333 24.90 4.56 -15.89
N SER A 334 26.13 4.51 -16.40
CA SER A 334 27.30 5.03 -15.69
C SER A 334 27.32 6.55 -15.54
N SER A 335 26.64 7.27 -16.43
CA SER A 335 26.48 8.72 -16.35
C SER A 335 25.34 9.14 -15.43
N ALA A 336 24.28 8.31 -15.34
CA ALA A 336 23.07 8.65 -14.61
C ALA A 336 23.14 8.27 -13.14
N VAL A 337 23.73 7.12 -12.80
CA VAL A 337 23.69 6.56 -11.45
C VAL A 337 25.04 6.72 -10.77
N ASP A 338 25.06 7.54 -9.72
CA ASP A 338 26.29 7.78 -8.95
C ASP A 338 26.51 6.73 -7.87
N ILE A 339 25.43 6.27 -7.22
CA ILE A 339 25.51 5.40 -6.05
C ILE A 339 24.44 4.32 -6.13
N ILE A 340 24.84 3.09 -5.83
CA ILE A 340 23.92 1.97 -5.63
C ILE A 340 24.07 1.44 -4.21
N ILE A 341 22.96 1.40 -3.48
CA ILE A 341 22.88 0.87 -2.12
C ILE A 341 22.11 -0.45 -2.17
N HIS A 342 22.73 -1.52 -1.65
CA HIS A 342 22.08 -2.82 -1.55
C HIS A 342 21.62 -3.09 -0.12
N LEU A 343 20.33 -3.44 0.02
CA LEU A 343 19.72 -3.84 1.28
C LEU A 343 19.46 -5.33 1.30
N SER A 344 19.86 -6.00 2.37
CA SER A 344 19.52 -7.40 2.62
C SER A 344 18.90 -7.57 4.00
N ARG A 345 17.87 -8.42 4.09
CA ARG A 345 17.27 -8.82 5.35
C ARG A 345 17.97 -10.10 5.80
N LEU A 346 18.76 -10.01 6.86
CA LEU A 346 19.36 -11.17 7.50
C LEU A 346 18.29 -11.89 8.33
N ARG A 347 18.36 -13.22 8.39
CA ARG A 347 17.58 -14.02 9.34
C ARG A 347 18.43 -14.14 10.60
N ASP A 348 17.96 -13.55 11.67
CA ASP A 348 18.55 -13.72 13.01
C ASP A 348 18.08 -15.04 13.62
#